data_2ef626367f07e304060641d21860a59d
#
_entry.id   2ef626367f07e304060641d21860a59d
#
_cell.length_a   1.000
_cell.length_b   1.000
_cell.length_c   1.000
_cell.angle_alpha   90.00
_cell.angle_beta   90.00
_cell.angle_gamma   90.00
#
_symmetry.space_group_name_H-M   'P 1'
#
loop_
_entity.id
_entity.type
_entity.pdbx_description
1 polymer ?
#
loop_
_entity_poly.entity_id
_entity_poly.type
_entity_poly.pdbx_seq_one_letter_code
_entity_poly.pdbx_strand_id
1 'polypeptide(L)'
;MLAFPRRKFGAAAANLGRSLLAPGVAEGAEPSPRGGGPGTAGVNFKWFGTNGWEITFGNKTILIDPWFNRFESGFLQNKLKMDAVLPTDTTLIDQHVSKADQILIGHGHWDHMADVPYIAKKTGAMVIGSESHANLMRAAGVPEGKIVQVKGGEHMQFDGYTIEAFPSVHSMGGTKKYAVPGHVVSVPSAPPTKLGDLPEGDTLIYVLTIGGKYSVFLMSSGNYIERAIAGLRPDVALIAPLFSNNTHAFTPRLVKALNYPKIVLPTHWDDFEASLSESPKDLRGIYGDVANLDLWVKEMKTVSPKSRIITASYFGSYAP
;
A
#
# COMPACT_ATOMS: atom_id res chain seq x y z
N MET A 1 24.67 -37.28 -29.57
CA MET A 1 23.67 -37.37 -30.65
C MET A 1 22.75 -38.53 -30.33
N LEU A 2 21.63 -38.26 -29.65
CA LEU A 2 20.64 -39.26 -29.30
C LEU A 2 19.28 -38.77 -29.80
N ALA A 3 18.72 -39.50 -30.74
CA ALA A 3 17.48 -39.19 -31.44
C ALA A 3 16.28 -39.70 -30.61
N PHE A 4 15.26 -38.85 -30.41
CA PHE A 4 13.97 -39.25 -29.83
C PHE A 4 12.97 -39.60 -30.95
N PRO A 5 12.18 -40.70 -30.81
CA PRO A 5 11.20 -41.08 -31.80
C PRO A 5 9.89 -40.26 -31.69
N ARG A 6 9.41 -39.81 -32.86
CA ARG A 6 8.10 -39.17 -33.03
C ARG A 6 6.98 -40.21 -32.92
N ARG A 7 6.04 -40.02 -31.97
CA ARG A 7 4.79 -40.75 -31.93
C ARG A 7 3.73 -40.00 -32.77
N LYS A 8 3.14 -40.75 -33.72
CA LYS A 8 1.97 -40.31 -34.50
C LYS A 8 0.71 -40.51 -33.65
N PHE A 9 -0.13 -39.52 -33.54
CA PHE A 9 -1.48 -39.64 -33.01
C PHE A 9 -2.42 -39.89 -34.19
N GLY A 10 -3.10 -41.06 -34.17
CA GLY A 10 -4.16 -41.41 -35.12
C GLY A 10 -5.50 -40.86 -34.64
N ALA A 11 -6.27 -40.34 -35.57
CA ALA A 11 -7.64 -39.92 -35.36
C ALA A 11 -8.57 -41.11 -35.29
N ALA A 12 -9.46 -41.14 -34.28
CA ALA A 12 -10.64 -41.99 -34.30
C ALA A 12 -11.86 -41.10 -34.02
N ALA A 13 -12.67 -40.95 -35.06
CA ALA A 13 -14.00 -40.36 -34.95
C ALA A 13 -14.98 -41.44 -34.52
N ALA A 14 -15.80 -41.18 -33.51
CA ALA A 14 -17.02 -41.93 -33.27
C ALA A 14 -18.15 -40.96 -32.88
N ASN A 15 -19.12 -40.87 -33.78
CA ASN A 15 -20.43 -40.28 -33.57
C ASN A 15 -21.23 -41.09 -32.54
N LEU A 16 -21.78 -40.42 -31.52
CA LEU A 16 -23.00 -40.89 -30.85
C LEU A 16 -23.79 -39.64 -30.39
N GLY A 17 -24.77 -39.29 -31.19
CA GLY A 17 -25.83 -38.35 -30.79
C GLY A 17 -26.75 -39.00 -29.77
N ARG A 18 -27.10 -38.21 -28.75
CA ARG A 18 -28.44 -38.23 -28.14
C ARG A 18 -28.64 -36.98 -27.30
N SER A 19 -29.62 -36.27 -27.70
CA SER A 19 -30.34 -35.16 -27.03
C SER A 19 -30.63 -35.50 -25.56
N LEU A 20 -30.18 -34.64 -24.65
CA LEU A 20 -30.78 -34.48 -23.34
C LEU A 20 -31.15 -33.00 -23.20
N LEU A 21 -32.44 -32.77 -23.10
CA LEU A 21 -33.06 -31.50 -22.78
C LEU A 21 -32.44 -30.92 -21.49
N ALA A 22 -31.86 -29.76 -21.58
CA ALA A 22 -31.47 -28.97 -20.42
C ALA A 22 -32.74 -28.34 -19.79
N PRO A 23 -32.88 -28.40 -18.45
CA PRO A 23 -33.94 -27.63 -17.79
C PRO A 23 -33.61 -26.11 -17.90
N GLY A 24 -34.68 -25.33 -18.03
CA GLY A 24 -34.72 -23.91 -18.39
C GLY A 24 -33.67 -23.06 -17.71
N VAL A 25 -33.04 -22.23 -18.52
CA VAL A 25 -32.30 -21.05 -18.07
C VAL A 25 -33.32 -20.17 -17.38
N ALA A 26 -33.19 -20.00 -16.06
CA ALA A 26 -33.91 -18.98 -15.33
C ALA A 26 -33.55 -17.63 -15.98
N GLU A 27 -34.51 -16.91 -16.46
CA GLU A 27 -34.35 -15.52 -16.90
C GLU A 27 -33.59 -14.76 -15.82
N GLY A 28 -32.46 -14.17 -16.21
CA GLY A 28 -31.62 -13.41 -15.33
C GLY A 28 -32.41 -12.30 -14.69
N ALA A 29 -32.50 -12.31 -13.38
CA ALA A 29 -32.98 -11.16 -12.62
C ALA A 29 -32.18 -9.96 -13.07
N GLU A 30 -32.86 -8.92 -13.57
CA GLU A 30 -32.24 -7.64 -13.84
C GLU A 30 -31.45 -7.19 -12.60
N PRO A 31 -30.22 -6.69 -12.74
CA PRO A 31 -29.47 -6.20 -11.61
C PRO A 31 -30.31 -5.09 -10.96
N SER A 32 -30.65 -5.28 -9.69
CA SER A 32 -31.30 -4.25 -8.87
C SER A 32 -30.61 -2.90 -9.11
N PRO A 33 -31.33 -1.79 -9.21
CA PRO A 33 -30.73 -0.49 -9.38
C PRO A 33 -29.75 -0.28 -8.25
N ARG A 34 -28.47 -0.10 -8.59
CA ARG A 34 -27.38 0.10 -7.64
C ARG A 34 -27.78 1.28 -6.78
N GLY A 35 -28.04 1.04 -5.51
CA GLY A 35 -28.25 2.10 -4.54
C GLY A 35 -27.13 3.10 -4.71
N GLY A 36 -27.46 4.39 -4.81
CA GLY A 36 -26.47 5.45 -5.03
C GLY A 36 -25.37 5.31 -4.00
N GLY A 37 -24.20 4.87 -4.43
CA GLY A 37 -23.02 4.83 -3.60
C GLY A 37 -22.73 6.24 -3.08
N PRO A 38 -22.04 6.39 -1.94
CA PRO A 38 -21.68 7.68 -1.41
C PRO A 38 -21.03 8.50 -2.54
N GLY A 39 -21.62 9.62 -2.88
CA GLY A 39 -21.03 10.55 -3.84
C GLY A 39 -19.64 10.93 -3.36
N THR A 40 -18.77 11.40 -4.25
CA THR A 40 -17.40 11.84 -3.94
C THR A 40 -17.33 12.98 -2.90
N ALA A 41 -18.46 13.61 -2.58
CA ALA A 41 -18.61 14.51 -1.45
C ALA A 41 -18.44 13.70 -0.14
N GLY A 42 -17.31 13.92 0.57
CA GLY A 42 -17.07 13.35 1.89
C GLY A 42 -15.95 12.32 1.98
N VAL A 43 -15.06 12.20 0.98
CA VAL A 43 -13.78 11.48 1.17
C VAL A 43 -12.83 12.37 1.94
N ASN A 44 -12.33 11.88 3.07
CA ASN A 44 -11.41 12.63 3.90
C ASN A 44 -10.13 11.82 4.14
N PHE A 45 -9.00 12.52 4.20
CA PHE A 45 -7.67 11.98 4.42
C PHE A 45 -7.10 12.56 5.70
N LYS A 46 -6.58 11.71 6.58
CA LYS A 46 -5.88 12.11 7.80
C LYS A 46 -4.52 11.45 7.84
N TRP A 47 -3.48 12.26 8.03
CA TRP A 47 -2.10 11.78 7.99
C TRP A 47 -1.55 11.51 9.38
N PHE A 48 -0.92 10.35 9.56
CA PHE A 48 -0.28 9.93 10.81
C PHE A 48 1.25 10.09 10.80
N GLY A 49 1.79 10.66 9.71
CA GLY A 49 3.22 10.69 9.44
C GLY A 49 3.70 9.46 8.68
N THR A 50 4.96 9.49 8.21
CA THR A 50 5.56 8.48 7.34
C THR A 50 4.62 8.17 6.17
N ASN A 51 4.21 6.93 6.00
CA ASN A 51 3.21 6.55 5.00
C ASN A 51 1.83 6.27 5.62
N GLY A 52 1.64 6.59 6.90
CA GLY A 52 0.43 6.31 7.64
C GLY A 52 -0.71 7.25 7.29
N TRP A 53 -1.78 6.72 6.68
CA TRP A 53 -2.99 7.49 6.36
C TRP A 53 -4.26 6.76 6.77
N GLU A 54 -5.24 7.56 7.18
CA GLU A 54 -6.63 7.17 7.31
C GLU A 54 -7.43 7.82 6.18
N ILE A 55 -8.19 7.00 5.45
CA ILE A 55 -9.09 7.44 4.39
C ILE A 55 -10.51 7.06 4.80
N THR A 56 -11.36 8.07 5.00
CA THR A 56 -12.74 7.86 5.41
C THR A 56 -13.72 8.32 4.33
N PHE A 57 -14.79 7.55 4.14
CA PHE A 57 -15.89 7.87 3.23
C PHE A 57 -17.16 7.14 3.67
N GLY A 58 -18.28 7.84 3.74
CA GLY A 58 -19.50 7.29 4.32
C GLY A 58 -19.24 6.77 5.73
N ASN A 59 -19.48 5.48 5.95
CA ASN A 59 -19.19 4.80 7.22
C ASN A 59 -17.94 3.91 7.16
N LYS A 60 -17.11 4.02 6.13
CA LYS A 60 -15.92 3.19 5.90
C LYS A 60 -14.66 3.93 6.32
N THR A 61 -13.69 3.17 6.81
CA THR A 61 -12.35 3.64 7.21
C THR A 61 -11.30 2.68 6.69
N ILE A 62 -10.42 3.17 5.83
CA ILE A 62 -9.29 2.44 5.27
C ILE A 62 -8.01 3.04 5.82
N LEU A 63 -7.13 2.20 6.36
CA LEU A 63 -5.80 2.62 6.78
C LEU A 63 -4.76 2.09 5.78
N ILE A 64 -3.70 2.85 5.54
CA ILE A 64 -2.49 2.37 4.88
C ILE A 64 -1.29 2.65 5.78
N ASP A 65 -0.46 1.64 6.00
CA ASP A 65 0.79 1.70 6.73
C ASP A 65 0.70 2.49 8.06
N PRO A 66 -0.32 2.27 8.90
CA PRO A 66 -0.52 3.06 10.11
C PRO A 66 0.57 2.77 11.14
N TRP A 67 1.42 3.78 11.41
CA TRP A 67 2.51 3.68 12.35
C TRP A 67 2.63 4.93 13.24
N PHE A 68 2.70 4.75 14.55
CA PHE A 68 2.66 5.80 15.57
C PHE A 68 3.88 5.76 16.49
N ASN A 69 4.44 4.57 16.71
CA ASN A 69 5.48 4.31 17.69
C ASN A 69 6.87 4.71 17.17
N ARG A 70 7.19 6.02 17.24
CA ARG A 70 8.46 6.58 16.81
C ARG A 70 9.58 6.21 17.77
N PHE A 71 10.74 5.81 17.25
CA PHE A 71 11.93 5.47 18.03
C PHE A 71 13.19 5.66 17.20
N GLU A 72 14.35 5.69 17.87
CA GLU A 72 15.64 5.80 17.22
C GLU A 72 16.03 4.46 16.58
N SER A 73 15.70 4.30 15.32
CA SER A 73 15.99 3.10 14.53
C SER A 73 17.46 2.99 14.11
N GLY A 74 18.20 4.08 14.18
CA GLY A 74 19.56 4.22 13.65
C GLY A 74 19.59 4.48 12.15
N PHE A 75 18.45 4.59 11.49
CA PHE A 75 18.38 4.87 10.06
C PHE A 75 18.97 6.24 9.74
N LEU A 76 18.64 7.27 10.50
CA LEU A 76 19.13 8.63 10.30
C LEU A 76 20.64 8.75 10.51
N GLN A 77 21.25 7.81 11.22
CA GLN A 77 22.70 7.71 11.43
C GLN A 77 23.40 6.79 10.43
N ASN A 78 22.69 6.32 9.39
CA ASN A 78 23.16 5.29 8.45
C ASN A 78 23.65 4.00 9.12
N LYS A 79 23.11 3.67 10.31
CA LYS A 79 23.49 2.51 11.12
C LYS A 79 22.24 1.90 11.75
N LEU A 80 21.45 1.17 10.97
CA LEU A 80 20.27 0.48 11.47
C LEU A 80 20.58 -0.38 12.70
N LYS A 81 19.78 -0.21 13.73
CA LYS A 81 19.85 -0.96 14.99
C LYS A 81 18.92 -2.19 14.87
N MET A 82 19.39 -3.24 14.19
CA MET A 82 18.57 -4.44 13.91
C MET A 82 17.97 -5.09 15.18
N ASP A 83 18.66 -4.94 16.32
CA ASP A 83 18.20 -5.43 17.62
C ASP A 83 17.36 -4.41 18.41
N ALA A 84 17.07 -3.23 17.85
CA ALA A 84 16.19 -2.26 18.50
C ALA A 84 14.82 -2.89 18.75
N VAL A 85 14.37 -2.83 20.00
CA VAL A 85 13.06 -3.36 20.40
C VAL A 85 11.97 -2.44 19.87
N LEU A 86 10.96 -3.04 19.25
CA LEU A 86 9.79 -2.30 18.76
C LEU A 86 8.99 -1.77 19.96
N PRO A 87 8.70 -0.47 20.02
CA PRO A 87 7.84 0.08 21.06
C PRO A 87 6.43 -0.50 21.00
N THR A 88 5.76 -0.54 22.16
CA THR A 88 4.42 -1.10 22.32
C THR A 88 3.45 -0.10 22.95
N ASP A 89 3.75 1.20 22.93
CA ASP A 89 2.84 2.23 23.46
C ASP A 89 1.62 2.37 22.56
N THR A 90 0.45 2.13 23.10
CA THR A 90 -0.81 2.20 22.37
C THR A 90 -1.53 3.54 22.52
N THR A 91 -0.99 4.46 23.34
CA THR A 91 -1.68 5.70 23.74
C THR A 91 -2.09 6.55 22.52
N LEU A 92 -1.17 6.83 21.59
CA LEU A 92 -1.49 7.59 20.39
C LEU A 92 -2.40 6.82 19.41
N ILE A 93 -2.20 5.51 19.31
CA ILE A 93 -3.09 4.65 18.50
C ILE A 93 -4.52 4.73 19.04
N ASP A 94 -4.68 4.64 20.35
CA ASP A 94 -5.99 4.67 21.00
C ASP A 94 -6.70 6.01 20.86
N GLN A 95 -5.95 7.10 20.84
CA GLN A 95 -6.46 8.45 20.64
C GLN A 95 -6.90 8.72 19.19
N HIS A 96 -6.20 8.14 18.20
CA HIS A 96 -6.35 8.53 16.80
C HIS A 96 -7.04 7.49 15.92
N VAL A 97 -7.08 6.20 16.33
CA VAL A 97 -7.68 5.11 15.57
C VAL A 97 -8.79 4.46 16.36
N SER A 98 -10.02 4.88 16.12
CA SER A 98 -11.22 4.31 16.76
C SER A 98 -11.84 3.16 15.96
N LYS A 99 -11.62 3.14 14.63
CA LYS A 99 -12.21 2.20 13.69
C LYS A 99 -11.28 1.97 12.51
N ALA A 100 -11.32 0.77 11.95
CA ALA A 100 -10.81 0.46 10.61
C ALA A 100 -11.63 -0.69 10.01
N ASP A 101 -11.94 -0.61 8.72
CA ASP A 101 -12.55 -1.70 7.97
C ASP A 101 -11.45 -2.54 7.30
N GLN A 102 -10.46 -1.88 6.68
CA GLN A 102 -9.25 -2.51 6.13
C GLN A 102 -7.99 -1.77 6.57
N ILE A 103 -6.90 -2.53 6.66
CA ILE A 103 -5.53 -2.03 6.80
C ILE A 103 -4.73 -2.58 5.62
N LEU A 104 -4.16 -1.69 4.81
CA LEU A 104 -3.33 -2.01 3.67
C LEU A 104 -1.86 -1.91 4.10
N ILE A 105 -1.07 -2.94 3.84
CA ILE A 105 0.37 -2.93 4.14
C ILE A 105 1.12 -2.76 2.82
N GLY A 106 1.80 -1.63 2.67
CA GLY A 106 2.59 -1.33 1.48
C GLY A 106 3.91 -2.10 1.45
N HIS A 107 4.59 -2.24 2.59
CA HIS A 107 5.73 -3.16 2.76
C HIS A 107 6.00 -3.42 4.26
N GLY A 108 6.88 -4.39 4.55
CA GLY A 108 7.01 -4.99 5.88
C GLY A 108 7.90 -4.26 6.88
N HIS A 109 8.53 -3.13 6.53
CA HIS A 109 9.39 -2.42 7.47
C HIS A 109 8.63 -1.92 8.70
N TRP A 110 9.36 -1.68 9.79
CA TRP A 110 8.82 -1.29 11.09
C TRP A 110 7.96 -0.02 11.03
N ASP A 111 8.37 0.95 10.24
CA ASP A 111 7.72 2.24 10.06
C ASP A 111 6.46 2.20 9.17
N HIS A 112 6.06 1.00 8.75
CA HIS A 112 4.82 0.70 8.02
C HIS A 112 3.95 -0.33 8.75
N MET A 113 4.57 -1.30 9.43
CA MET A 113 3.85 -2.50 9.85
C MET A 113 3.86 -2.77 11.36
N ALA A 114 4.78 -2.16 12.15
CA ALA A 114 4.96 -2.53 13.55
C ALA A 114 3.68 -2.40 14.40
N ASP A 115 2.86 -1.38 14.16
CA ASP A 115 1.64 -1.14 14.91
C ASP A 115 0.40 -1.85 14.34
N VAL A 116 0.49 -2.37 13.10
CA VAL A 116 -0.64 -3.01 12.40
C VAL A 116 -1.27 -4.15 13.19
N PRO A 117 -0.52 -5.08 13.84
CA PRO A 117 -1.12 -6.17 14.59
C PRO A 117 -2.01 -5.70 15.74
N TYR A 118 -1.60 -4.66 16.46
CA TYR A 118 -2.40 -4.08 17.53
C TYR A 118 -3.67 -3.44 16.98
N ILE A 119 -3.53 -2.59 15.94
CA ILE A 119 -4.66 -1.88 15.33
C ILE A 119 -5.67 -2.88 14.75
N ALA A 120 -5.21 -3.92 14.06
CA ALA A 120 -6.07 -4.96 13.50
C ALA A 120 -6.88 -5.70 14.57
N LYS A 121 -6.23 -6.10 15.67
CA LYS A 121 -6.92 -6.77 16.80
C LYS A 121 -7.90 -5.85 17.51
N LYS A 122 -7.55 -4.59 17.71
CA LYS A 122 -8.40 -3.57 18.35
C LYS A 122 -9.66 -3.27 17.53
N THR A 123 -9.51 -3.08 16.22
CA THR A 123 -10.61 -2.63 15.36
C THR A 123 -11.38 -3.79 14.70
N GLY A 124 -10.81 -4.99 14.68
CA GLY A 124 -11.33 -6.11 13.90
C GLY A 124 -11.19 -5.92 12.39
N ALA A 125 -10.31 -5.00 11.94
CA ALA A 125 -10.05 -4.73 10.54
C ALA A 125 -9.50 -5.95 9.80
N MET A 126 -9.80 -6.02 8.51
CA MET A 126 -9.16 -6.95 7.59
C MET A 126 -7.80 -6.39 7.18
N VAL A 127 -6.73 -7.16 7.32
CA VAL A 127 -5.38 -6.78 6.90
C VAL A 127 -5.08 -7.36 5.53
N ILE A 128 -4.64 -6.51 4.59
CA ILE A 128 -4.32 -6.87 3.22
C ILE A 128 -2.83 -6.61 2.99
N GLY A 129 -2.09 -7.64 2.57
CA GLY A 129 -0.65 -7.54 2.35
C GLY A 129 -0.06 -8.76 1.66
N SER A 130 1.27 -8.76 1.46
CA SER A 130 2.00 -9.87 0.85
C SER A 130 1.98 -11.14 1.72
N GLU A 131 2.56 -12.23 1.22
CA GLU A 131 2.76 -13.45 2.00
C GLU A 131 3.59 -13.19 3.26
N SER A 132 4.65 -12.41 3.15
CA SER A 132 5.49 -12.02 4.30
C SER A 132 4.68 -11.27 5.36
N HIS A 133 3.87 -10.30 4.93
CA HIS A 133 2.99 -9.53 5.82
C HIS A 133 1.96 -10.44 6.50
N ALA A 134 1.34 -11.32 5.74
CA ALA A 134 0.36 -12.28 6.25
C ALA A 134 0.95 -13.21 7.31
N ASN A 135 2.16 -13.73 7.07
CA ASN A 135 2.85 -14.62 8.02
C ASN A 135 3.24 -13.89 9.31
N LEU A 136 3.67 -12.64 9.22
CA LEU A 136 3.96 -11.80 10.39
C LEU A 136 2.68 -11.45 11.17
N MET A 137 1.56 -11.18 10.48
CA MET A 137 0.26 -10.97 11.13
C MET A 137 -0.22 -12.22 11.88
N ARG A 138 -0.07 -13.41 11.27
CA ARG A 138 -0.37 -14.70 11.93
C ARG A 138 0.47 -14.90 13.19
N ALA A 139 1.79 -14.68 13.10
CA ALA A 139 2.70 -14.76 14.25
C ALA A 139 2.32 -13.78 15.37
N ALA A 140 1.81 -12.59 15.01
CA ALA A 140 1.34 -11.58 15.95
C ALA A 140 -0.10 -11.83 16.49
N GLY A 141 -0.74 -12.95 16.11
CA GLY A 141 -2.04 -13.36 16.61
C GLY A 141 -3.24 -12.61 16.01
N VAL A 142 -3.08 -12.04 14.79
CA VAL A 142 -4.24 -11.55 14.03
C VAL A 142 -5.04 -12.76 13.55
N PRO A 143 -6.39 -12.79 13.74
CA PRO A 143 -7.21 -13.93 13.33
C PRO A 143 -7.11 -14.22 11.83
N GLU A 144 -7.00 -15.51 11.44
CA GLU A 144 -6.84 -15.92 10.04
C GLU A 144 -7.93 -15.36 9.12
N GLY A 145 -9.19 -15.34 9.57
CA GLY A 145 -10.31 -14.78 8.82
C GLY A 145 -10.26 -13.25 8.61
N LYS A 146 -9.22 -12.59 9.15
CA LYS A 146 -8.96 -11.15 9.01
C LYS A 146 -7.69 -10.86 8.19
N ILE A 147 -7.06 -11.88 7.61
CA ILE A 147 -5.84 -11.74 6.81
C ILE A 147 -6.16 -12.06 5.37
N VAL A 148 -5.85 -11.14 4.47
CA VAL A 148 -5.96 -11.32 3.02
C VAL A 148 -4.57 -11.20 2.41
N GLN A 149 -4.07 -12.31 1.92
CA GLN A 149 -2.80 -12.38 1.24
C GLN A 149 -2.97 -12.03 -0.24
N VAL A 150 -2.16 -11.08 -0.74
CA VAL A 150 -2.14 -10.64 -2.13
C VAL A 150 -0.72 -10.73 -2.70
N LYS A 151 -0.61 -10.75 -4.03
CA LYS A 151 0.67 -10.80 -4.76
C LYS A 151 0.86 -9.60 -5.69
N GLY A 152 -0.21 -8.84 -5.87
CA GLY A 152 -0.31 -7.82 -6.92
C GLY A 152 -0.99 -8.38 -8.18
N GLY A 153 -2.09 -7.75 -8.55
CA GLY A 153 -3.01 -8.16 -9.61
C GLY A 153 -4.42 -8.49 -9.09
N GLU A 154 -4.61 -8.54 -7.78
CA GLU A 154 -5.92 -8.77 -7.20
C GLU A 154 -6.79 -7.51 -7.25
N HIS A 155 -8.06 -7.70 -7.61
CA HIS A 155 -9.08 -6.68 -7.63
C HIS A 155 -10.24 -7.10 -6.71
N MET A 156 -10.26 -6.57 -5.50
CA MET A 156 -11.17 -6.97 -4.43
C MET A 156 -12.36 -6.04 -4.36
N GLN A 157 -13.57 -6.61 -4.42
CA GLN A 157 -14.83 -5.89 -4.30
C GLN A 157 -15.32 -5.87 -2.86
N PHE A 158 -15.64 -4.67 -2.37
CA PHE A 158 -16.32 -4.43 -1.10
C PHE A 158 -17.62 -3.66 -1.33
N ASP A 159 -18.39 -3.47 -0.26
CA ASP A 159 -19.64 -2.72 -0.35
C ASP A 159 -19.38 -1.22 -0.57
N GLY A 160 -19.63 -0.77 -1.81
CA GLY A 160 -19.46 0.61 -2.25
C GLY A 160 -18.05 1.01 -2.71
N TYR A 161 -17.05 0.12 -2.69
CA TYR A 161 -15.69 0.39 -3.15
C TYR A 161 -14.93 -0.87 -3.58
N THR A 162 -13.81 -0.67 -4.27
CA THR A 162 -12.85 -1.72 -4.61
C THR A 162 -11.45 -1.37 -4.11
N ILE A 163 -10.65 -2.38 -3.86
CA ILE A 163 -9.21 -2.25 -3.61
C ILE A 163 -8.48 -3.13 -4.61
N GLU A 164 -7.61 -2.51 -5.41
CA GLU A 164 -6.71 -3.21 -6.32
C GLU A 164 -5.31 -3.22 -5.72
N ALA A 165 -4.64 -4.37 -5.73
CA ALA A 165 -3.24 -4.50 -5.36
C ALA A 165 -2.36 -4.58 -6.61
N PHE A 166 -1.23 -3.87 -6.61
CA PHE A 166 -0.23 -3.91 -7.68
C PHE A 166 1.13 -4.29 -7.11
N PRO A 167 1.92 -5.12 -7.81
CA PRO A 167 3.29 -5.38 -7.41
C PRO A 167 4.13 -4.12 -7.58
N SER A 168 5.02 -3.88 -6.63
CA SER A 168 5.93 -2.74 -6.67
C SER A 168 7.34 -3.15 -6.25
N VAL A 169 8.21 -2.16 -6.06
CA VAL A 169 9.57 -2.34 -5.57
C VAL A 169 9.91 -1.25 -4.57
N HIS A 170 10.69 -1.60 -3.56
CA HIS A 170 11.15 -0.65 -2.56
C HIS A 170 12.18 0.34 -3.14
N SER A 171 12.28 1.52 -2.55
CA SER A 171 13.35 2.48 -2.85
C SER A 171 14.72 1.87 -2.54
N MET A 172 15.70 2.12 -3.40
CA MET A 172 17.07 1.67 -3.18
C MET A 172 17.90 2.80 -2.59
N GLY A 173 18.70 2.50 -1.59
CA GLY A 173 19.74 3.42 -1.12
C GLY A 173 20.81 3.68 -2.20
N GLY A 174 21.73 4.60 -1.93
CA GLY A 174 22.84 4.93 -2.83
C GLY A 174 23.70 3.72 -3.25
N THR A 175 23.74 2.69 -2.41
CA THR A 175 24.43 1.40 -2.68
C THR A 175 23.60 0.42 -3.52
N LYS A 176 22.43 0.80 -4.00
CA LYS A 176 21.46 -0.05 -4.72
C LYS A 176 20.97 -1.26 -3.89
N LYS A 177 20.91 -1.11 -2.58
CA LYS A 177 20.38 -2.11 -1.64
C LYS A 177 19.16 -1.57 -0.92
N TYR A 178 18.25 -2.45 -0.56
CA TYR A 178 17.11 -2.15 0.33
C TYR A 178 17.58 -2.10 1.79
N ALA A 179 16.92 -1.31 2.60
CA ALA A 179 16.96 -1.48 4.03
C ALA A 179 16.29 -2.81 4.40
N VAL A 180 16.79 -3.53 5.39
CA VAL A 180 16.23 -4.79 5.92
C VAL A 180 15.59 -5.67 4.81
N PRO A 181 16.37 -6.16 3.84
CA PRO A 181 15.84 -6.99 2.76
C PRO A 181 15.40 -8.35 3.28
N GLY A 182 14.48 -9.01 2.58
CA GLY A 182 14.11 -10.40 2.86
C GLY A 182 12.61 -10.64 2.80
N HIS A 183 12.26 -11.92 2.97
CA HIS A 183 10.89 -12.42 2.93
C HIS A 183 10.63 -13.35 4.13
N VAL A 184 9.38 -13.38 4.57
CA VAL A 184 8.92 -14.31 5.62
C VAL A 184 8.01 -15.35 4.96
N VAL A 185 8.62 -16.46 4.52
CA VAL A 185 7.94 -17.52 3.73
C VAL A 185 7.17 -18.54 4.57
N SER A 186 7.24 -18.43 5.89
CA SER A 186 6.48 -19.28 6.83
C SER A 186 6.14 -18.49 8.08
N VAL A 187 5.12 -18.91 8.81
CA VAL A 187 4.73 -18.23 10.05
C VAL A 187 5.83 -18.36 11.08
N PRO A 188 6.41 -17.25 11.57
CA PRO A 188 7.39 -17.28 12.65
C PRO A 188 6.83 -17.90 13.94
N SER A 189 7.67 -18.56 14.72
CA SER A 189 7.28 -19.16 16.00
C SER A 189 6.93 -18.15 17.09
N ALA A 190 7.31 -16.88 16.91
CA ALA A 190 7.01 -15.77 17.81
C ALA A 190 6.69 -14.51 17.01
N PRO A 191 5.92 -13.56 17.58
CA PRO A 191 5.67 -12.28 16.95
C PRO A 191 6.95 -11.47 16.78
N PRO A 192 7.00 -10.54 15.80
CA PRO A 192 8.11 -9.63 15.67
C PRO A 192 8.21 -8.73 16.91
N THR A 193 9.42 -8.58 17.45
CA THR A 193 9.72 -7.76 18.64
C THR A 193 10.85 -6.78 18.42
N LYS A 194 11.61 -6.96 17.33
CA LYS A 194 12.77 -6.14 16.98
C LYS A 194 12.63 -5.60 15.57
N LEU A 195 13.31 -4.50 15.29
CA LEU A 195 13.36 -3.89 13.96
C LEU A 195 13.74 -4.92 12.88
N GLY A 196 14.76 -5.74 13.14
CA GLY A 196 15.25 -6.74 12.19
C GLY A 196 14.30 -7.91 11.91
N ASP A 197 13.24 -8.07 12.72
CA ASP A 197 12.20 -9.08 12.51
C ASP A 197 11.19 -8.66 11.40
N LEU A 198 11.29 -7.41 10.94
CA LEU A 198 10.39 -6.80 9.97
C LEU A 198 11.13 -6.49 8.64
N PRO A 199 11.37 -7.52 7.80
CA PRO A 199 11.97 -7.32 6.48
C PRO A 199 10.99 -6.64 5.51
N GLU A 200 11.51 -6.16 4.37
CA GLU A 200 10.74 -5.51 3.30
C GLU A 200 9.54 -6.36 2.84
N GLY A 201 9.72 -7.62 2.59
CA GLY A 201 8.66 -8.61 2.47
C GLY A 201 7.71 -8.43 1.29
N ASP A 202 8.16 -7.90 0.17
CA ASP A 202 7.43 -7.45 -1.03
C ASP A 202 6.72 -6.10 -0.84
N THR A 203 7.03 -5.17 -1.74
CA THR A 203 6.39 -3.86 -1.78
C THR A 203 5.15 -3.90 -2.67
N LEU A 204 4.06 -3.32 -2.19
CA LEU A 204 2.78 -3.22 -2.88
C LEU A 204 2.36 -1.76 -3.06
N ILE A 205 1.63 -1.52 -4.14
CA ILE A 205 0.86 -0.30 -4.39
C ILE A 205 -0.61 -0.71 -4.37
N TYR A 206 -1.48 0.19 -3.89
CA TYR A 206 -2.91 -0.04 -3.92
C TYR A 206 -3.64 1.08 -4.67
N VAL A 207 -4.77 0.73 -5.27
CA VAL A 207 -5.75 1.69 -5.78
C VAL A 207 -7.07 1.43 -5.08
N LEU A 208 -7.55 2.42 -4.35
CA LEU A 208 -8.88 2.44 -3.73
C LEU A 208 -9.84 3.18 -4.66
N THR A 209 -10.88 2.51 -5.16
CA THR A 209 -11.91 3.14 -6.00
C THR A 209 -13.24 3.18 -5.26
N ILE A 210 -13.75 4.38 -4.98
CA ILE A 210 -14.95 4.64 -4.19
C ILE A 210 -16.12 4.96 -5.14
N GLY A 211 -17.25 4.27 -4.96
CA GLY A 211 -18.45 4.46 -5.78
C GLY A 211 -18.25 4.21 -7.28
N GLY A 212 -17.20 3.48 -7.65
CA GLY A 212 -16.83 3.19 -9.03
C GLY A 212 -16.33 4.41 -9.84
N LYS A 213 -16.02 5.52 -9.18
CA LYS A 213 -15.69 6.81 -9.85
C LYS A 213 -14.48 7.52 -9.25
N TYR A 214 -14.37 7.61 -7.93
CA TYR A 214 -13.31 8.34 -7.26
C TYR A 214 -12.19 7.40 -6.88
N SER A 215 -11.00 7.61 -7.42
CA SER A 215 -9.87 6.70 -7.22
C SER A 215 -8.69 7.36 -6.54
N VAL A 216 -8.10 6.62 -5.61
CA VAL A 216 -6.95 7.01 -4.80
C VAL A 216 -5.82 6.03 -5.04
N PHE A 217 -4.69 6.51 -5.51
CA PHE A 217 -3.45 5.75 -5.66
C PHE A 217 -2.63 5.85 -4.39
N LEU A 218 -2.20 4.73 -3.84
CA LEU A 218 -1.53 4.59 -2.56
C LEU A 218 -0.17 3.92 -2.77
N MET A 219 0.90 4.71 -2.68
CA MET A 219 2.29 4.28 -2.83
C MET A 219 3.00 4.35 -1.47
N SER A 220 3.84 3.38 -1.15
CA SER A 220 4.50 3.31 0.16
C SER A 220 6.03 3.49 0.12
N SER A 221 6.63 3.61 -1.05
CA SER A 221 8.09 3.72 -1.17
C SER A 221 8.50 4.51 -2.42
N GLY A 222 9.68 5.11 -2.43
CA GLY A 222 10.20 5.95 -3.52
C GLY A 222 10.65 5.18 -4.77
N ASN A 223 9.94 4.11 -5.13
CA ASN A 223 10.17 3.36 -6.36
C ASN A 223 8.88 2.62 -6.81
N TYR A 224 8.83 2.13 -8.05
CA TYR A 224 7.62 1.48 -8.59
C TYR A 224 7.93 0.66 -9.85
N ILE A 225 7.03 -0.27 -10.17
CA ILE A 225 7.03 -0.98 -11.46
C ILE A 225 6.12 -0.21 -12.44
N GLU A 226 6.72 0.60 -13.31
CA GLU A 226 5.97 1.49 -14.23
C GLU A 226 4.92 0.74 -15.05
N ARG A 227 5.26 -0.44 -15.57
CA ARG A 227 4.33 -1.23 -16.39
C ARG A 227 3.12 -1.74 -15.62
N ALA A 228 3.24 -1.92 -14.33
CA ALA A 228 2.13 -2.38 -13.48
C ALA A 228 1.08 -1.27 -13.26
N ILE A 229 1.51 -0.01 -13.24
CA ILE A 229 0.66 1.15 -12.94
C ILE A 229 0.33 2.01 -14.17
N ALA A 230 0.90 1.69 -15.33
CA ALA A 230 0.71 2.48 -16.55
C ALA A 230 -0.77 2.49 -16.99
N GLY A 231 -1.32 3.68 -17.22
CA GLY A 231 -2.71 3.87 -17.65
C GLY A 231 -3.70 4.08 -16.52
N LEU A 232 -3.28 3.98 -15.26
CA LEU A 232 -4.09 4.40 -14.11
C LEU A 232 -4.38 5.91 -14.21
N ARG A 233 -5.53 6.32 -13.66
CA ARG A 233 -6.00 7.71 -13.68
C ARG A 233 -6.59 8.09 -12.32
N PRO A 234 -5.79 8.09 -11.25
CA PRO A 234 -6.31 8.41 -9.93
C PRO A 234 -6.70 9.90 -9.84
N ASP A 235 -7.76 10.19 -9.08
CA ASP A 235 -8.12 11.55 -8.73
C ASP A 235 -7.13 12.11 -7.70
N VAL A 236 -6.70 11.27 -6.74
CA VAL A 236 -5.71 11.58 -5.71
C VAL A 236 -4.58 10.56 -5.77
N ALA A 237 -3.33 11.03 -5.66
CA ALA A 237 -2.17 10.17 -5.54
C ALA A 237 -1.36 10.50 -4.28
N LEU A 238 -1.19 9.50 -3.41
CA LEU A 238 -0.24 9.54 -2.31
C LEU A 238 1.11 9.06 -2.87
N ILE A 239 2.10 9.94 -2.90
CA ILE A 239 3.40 9.67 -3.52
C ILE A 239 4.51 9.81 -2.47
N ALA A 240 5.34 8.78 -2.33
CA ALA A 240 6.49 8.75 -1.43
C ALA A 240 7.76 9.25 -2.16
N PRO A 241 8.21 10.49 -1.93
CA PRO A 241 9.37 11.06 -2.63
C PRO A 241 10.72 10.67 -2.03
N LEU A 242 10.77 10.17 -0.80
CA LEU A 242 12.03 9.87 -0.11
C LEU A 242 12.89 8.90 -0.92
N PHE A 243 14.14 9.28 -1.20
CA PHE A 243 15.09 8.54 -2.03
C PHE A 243 14.65 8.25 -3.48
N SER A 244 13.60 8.90 -3.95
CA SER A 244 13.09 8.74 -5.32
C SER A 244 14.12 9.10 -6.41
N ASN A 245 15.06 9.99 -6.11
CA ASN A 245 16.16 10.37 -7.02
C ASN A 245 17.16 9.24 -7.31
N ASN A 246 17.15 8.14 -6.54
CA ASN A 246 17.88 6.92 -6.87
C ASN A 246 17.20 6.12 -8.00
N THR A 247 15.99 6.50 -8.38
CA THR A 247 15.22 5.93 -9.50
C THR A 247 15.26 6.91 -10.68
N HIS A 248 15.69 6.43 -11.86
CA HIS A 248 15.82 7.26 -13.06
C HIS A 248 14.50 7.96 -13.39
N ALA A 249 14.55 9.30 -13.50
CA ALA A 249 13.41 10.16 -13.86
C ALA A 249 12.11 9.78 -13.09
N PHE A 250 12.22 9.56 -11.78
CA PHE A 250 11.12 9.07 -10.95
C PHE A 250 9.83 9.87 -11.15
N THR A 251 9.87 11.16 -10.86
CA THR A 251 8.68 12.02 -10.87
C THR A 251 8.03 12.12 -12.25
N PRO A 252 8.73 12.47 -13.34
CA PRO A 252 8.11 12.61 -14.66
C PRO A 252 7.56 11.31 -15.21
N ARG A 253 8.23 10.16 -14.96
CA ARG A 253 7.72 8.85 -15.39
C ARG A 253 6.48 8.44 -14.58
N LEU A 254 6.50 8.66 -13.26
CA LEU A 254 5.39 8.31 -12.39
C LEU A 254 4.12 9.08 -12.75
N VAL A 255 4.19 10.41 -12.82
CA VAL A 255 3.02 11.23 -13.13
C VAL A 255 2.46 10.96 -14.53
N LYS A 256 3.34 10.63 -15.49
CA LYS A 256 2.93 10.20 -16.83
C LYS A 256 2.20 8.84 -16.78
N ALA A 257 2.73 7.87 -16.04
CA ALA A 257 2.12 6.55 -15.88
C ALA A 257 0.73 6.65 -15.23
N LEU A 258 0.56 7.59 -14.27
CA LEU A 258 -0.70 7.89 -13.58
C LEU A 258 -1.60 8.89 -14.35
N ASN A 259 -1.23 9.25 -15.57
CA ASN A 259 -1.99 10.20 -16.39
C ASN A 259 -2.23 11.56 -15.70
N TYR A 260 -1.23 12.07 -14.97
CA TYR A 260 -1.23 13.38 -14.32
C TYR A 260 -2.35 13.55 -13.29
N PRO A 261 -2.24 12.96 -12.10
CA PRO A 261 -3.28 13.03 -11.06
C PRO A 261 -3.62 14.47 -10.69
N LYS A 262 -4.89 14.75 -10.45
CA LYS A 262 -5.37 16.11 -10.13
C LYS A 262 -4.85 16.62 -8.80
N ILE A 263 -4.71 15.72 -7.82
CA ILE A 263 -4.30 16.02 -6.47
C ILE A 263 -3.18 15.07 -6.07
N VAL A 264 -2.15 15.62 -5.45
CA VAL A 264 -1.00 14.86 -4.95
C VAL A 264 -0.77 15.21 -3.48
N LEU A 265 -0.72 14.17 -2.67
CA LEU A 265 -0.36 14.21 -1.25
C LEU A 265 1.02 13.55 -1.10
N PRO A 266 2.10 14.34 -0.88
CA PRO A 266 3.39 13.77 -0.54
C PRO A 266 3.29 12.98 0.77
N THR A 267 3.83 11.77 0.78
CA THR A 267 3.88 10.89 1.95
C THR A 267 5.31 10.40 2.17
N HIS A 268 5.64 9.88 3.33
CA HIS A 268 6.96 9.33 3.66
C HIS A 268 8.13 10.29 3.34
N TRP A 269 7.97 11.55 3.71
CA TRP A 269 8.98 12.59 3.50
C TRP A 269 9.51 13.17 4.81
N ASP A 270 8.82 12.88 5.92
CA ASP A 270 9.08 13.42 7.25
C ASP A 270 10.17 12.66 8.00
N ASP A 271 10.67 13.27 9.03
CA ASP A 271 11.54 12.63 10.02
C ASP A 271 10.73 11.61 10.82
N PHE A 272 10.88 10.35 10.45
CA PHE A 272 10.13 9.23 11.05
C PHE A 272 10.76 8.71 12.37
N GLU A 273 11.84 9.32 12.89
CA GLU A 273 12.34 9.09 14.25
C GLU A 273 11.87 10.21 15.21
N ALA A 274 11.43 11.37 14.68
CA ALA A 274 10.93 12.47 15.49
C ALA A 274 9.52 12.19 16.05
N SER A 275 9.23 12.79 17.21
CA SER A 275 7.92 12.66 17.86
C SER A 275 6.78 13.25 17.00
N LEU A 276 5.64 12.56 16.97
CA LEU A 276 4.42 13.06 16.33
C LEU A 276 3.79 14.29 17.02
N SER A 277 4.28 14.68 18.20
CA SER A 277 3.90 15.92 18.85
C SER A 277 4.60 17.16 18.27
N GLU A 278 5.65 16.97 17.47
CA GLU A 278 6.35 18.05 16.76
C GLU A 278 5.70 18.31 15.40
N SER A 279 6.02 19.45 14.79
CA SER A 279 5.66 19.68 13.40
C SER A 279 6.51 18.81 12.48
N PRO A 280 5.95 18.25 11.40
CA PRO A 280 6.72 17.43 10.47
C PRO A 280 7.84 18.22 9.82
N LYS A 281 9.03 17.61 9.76
CA LYS A 281 10.24 18.16 9.11
C LYS A 281 10.72 17.12 8.11
N ASP A 282 11.22 17.56 6.97
CA ASP A 282 11.89 16.64 6.05
C ASP A 282 13.34 16.34 6.49
N LEU A 283 13.93 15.37 5.83
CA LEU A 283 15.25 14.85 6.17
C LEU A 283 16.39 15.54 5.42
N ARG A 284 16.15 16.74 4.85
CA ARG A 284 17.18 17.49 4.09
C ARG A 284 18.42 17.80 4.91
N GLY A 285 18.27 18.02 6.20
CA GLY A 285 19.39 18.26 7.13
C GLY A 285 20.32 17.07 7.30
N ILE A 286 19.87 15.87 6.94
CA ILE A 286 20.60 14.61 7.07
C ILE A 286 21.05 14.09 5.71
N TYR A 287 20.12 14.03 4.75
CA TYR A 287 20.33 13.43 3.43
C TYR A 287 20.43 14.45 2.29
N GLY A 288 20.35 15.76 2.58
CA GLY A 288 20.42 16.80 1.55
C GLY A 288 19.25 16.77 0.58
N ASP A 289 19.55 17.06 -0.68
CA ASP A 289 18.53 17.24 -1.73
C ASP A 289 17.68 15.99 -2.01
N VAL A 290 18.21 14.80 -1.72
CA VAL A 290 17.49 13.53 -1.92
C VAL A 290 16.30 13.33 -0.98
N ALA A 291 16.25 14.12 0.08
CA ALA A 291 15.19 14.12 1.08
C ALA A 291 14.60 15.53 1.28
N ASN A 292 14.76 16.42 0.30
CA ASN A 292 14.25 17.78 0.32
C ASN A 292 12.87 17.85 -0.34
N LEU A 293 11.84 17.98 0.49
CA LEU A 293 10.45 18.04 0.02
C LEU A 293 10.19 19.24 -0.90
N ASP A 294 10.76 20.41 -0.60
CA ASP A 294 10.52 21.61 -1.42
C ASP A 294 11.08 21.47 -2.84
N LEU A 295 12.23 20.81 -2.98
CA LEU A 295 12.80 20.51 -4.31
C LEU A 295 11.91 19.53 -5.07
N TRP A 296 11.43 18.49 -4.41
CA TRP A 296 10.52 17.57 -5.05
C TRP A 296 9.18 18.23 -5.44
N VAL A 297 8.61 19.08 -4.58
CA VAL A 297 7.40 19.86 -4.90
C VAL A 297 7.63 20.78 -6.09
N LYS A 298 8.82 21.42 -6.20
CA LYS A 298 9.20 22.23 -7.36
C LYS A 298 9.28 21.39 -8.64
N GLU A 299 9.88 20.21 -8.58
CA GLU A 299 9.91 19.26 -9.69
C GLU A 299 8.47 18.86 -10.10
N MET A 300 7.64 18.47 -9.14
CA MET A 300 6.23 18.14 -9.38
C MET A 300 5.47 19.26 -10.10
N LYS A 301 5.63 20.52 -9.67
CA LYS A 301 5.01 21.67 -10.33
C LYS A 301 5.51 21.89 -11.75
N THR A 302 6.75 21.47 -12.05
CA THR A 302 7.33 21.56 -13.40
C THR A 302 6.75 20.48 -14.31
N VAL A 303 6.69 19.23 -13.83
CA VAL A 303 6.28 18.08 -14.66
C VAL A 303 4.76 17.88 -14.71
N SER A 304 4.04 18.35 -13.69
CA SER A 304 2.57 18.27 -13.60
C SER A 304 1.97 19.58 -13.07
N PRO A 305 2.03 20.66 -13.84
CA PRO A 305 1.68 22.02 -13.38
C PRO A 305 0.19 22.19 -13.00
N LYS A 306 -0.68 21.27 -13.46
CA LYS A 306 -2.10 21.26 -13.12
C LYS A 306 -2.44 20.47 -11.87
N SER A 307 -1.51 19.69 -11.33
CA SER A 307 -1.71 18.97 -10.08
C SER A 307 -1.68 19.92 -8.89
N ARG A 308 -2.71 19.85 -8.05
CA ARG A 308 -2.70 20.50 -6.74
C ARG A 308 -1.91 19.64 -5.76
N ILE A 309 -0.83 20.18 -5.19
CA ILE A 309 -0.02 19.49 -4.19
C ILE A 309 -0.44 19.99 -2.81
N ILE A 310 -0.73 19.06 -1.90
CA ILE A 310 -1.13 19.36 -0.51
C ILE A 310 -0.14 18.67 0.42
N THR A 311 0.73 19.43 1.06
CA THR A 311 1.62 18.94 2.10
C THR A 311 0.84 18.88 3.42
N ALA A 312 0.76 17.68 3.97
CA ALA A 312 -0.02 17.41 5.18
C ALA A 312 0.79 17.72 6.45
N SER A 313 0.07 18.03 7.52
CA SER A 313 0.57 18.04 8.91
C SER A 313 0.09 16.78 9.65
N TYR A 314 0.79 16.39 10.72
CA TYR A 314 0.39 15.24 11.54
C TYR A 314 -1.03 15.44 12.08
N PHE A 315 -1.83 14.38 11.97
CA PHE A 315 -3.25 14.33 12.33
C PHE A 315 -4.13 15.36 11.63
N GLY A 316 -3.58 16.12 10.68
CA GLY A 316 -4.36 17.03 9.83
C GLY A 316 -5.34 16.26 8.95
N SER A 317 -6.52 16.86 8.74
CA SER A 317 -7.65 16.28 8.01
C SER A 317 -7.87 17.07 6.70
N TYR A 318 -7.96 16.38 5.59
CA TYR A 318 -8.02 16.97 4.25
C TYR A 318 -9.16 16.34 3.44
N ALA A 319 -10.02 17.16 2.89
CA ALA A 319 -11.05 16.78 1.92
C ALA A 319 -10.66 17.38 0.55
N PRO A 320 -9.76 16.75 -0.20
CA PRO A 320 -9.17 17.33 -1.42
C PRO A 320 -10.10 17.31 -2.63
#